data_486bc38a8a8d8f488664b7b7c60216f2
#
_entry.id   486bc38a8a8d8f488664b7b7c60216f2
#
_cell.length_a   1.000
_cell.length_b   1.000
_cell.length_c   1.000
_cell.angle_alpha   90.00
_cell.angle_beta   90.00
_cell.angle_gamma   90.00
#
_symmetry.space_group_name_H-M   'P 1'
#
loop_
_entity.id
_entity.type
_entity.pdbx_description
1 polymer ?
#
loop_
_entity_poly.entity_id
_entity_poly.type
_entity_poly.pdbx_seq_one_letter_code
_entity_poly.pdbx_strand_id
1 'polypeptide(L)'
;WGLLANELRRRSLKAMLNLGDKEPPQYNFDGAHEFVLREIIKENNLEKFSEEDIHNIAYKAPHSFICWEDFPDNLPKLRENYMVCSFTILSYRIIIDTAKKNNLSWDCVFSCEGIGKYKLLPEAYITVAKMLQLNVSECLMVACHNFDLDAAKSVGFKTAFVRRPDEWGEEGPPDPNPNPDHDII
;
A
#
# COMPACT_ATOMS: atom_id res chain seq x y z
N TRP A 1 2.39 -13.90 -17.88
CA TRP A 1 2.42 -12.50 -17.40
C TRP A 1 2.13 -12.39 -15.90
N GLY A 2 1.20 -13.18 -15.33
CA GLY A 2 0.87 -13.15 -13.90
C GLY A 2 2.09 -13.36 -13.00
N LEU A 3 2.94 -14.33 -13.30
CA LEU A 3 4.17 -14.60 -12.53
C LEU A 3 5.12 -13.38 -12.52
N LEU A 4 5.27 -12.69 -13.66
CA LEU A 4 6.10 -11.48 -13.74
C LEU A 4 5.52 -10.33 -12.91
N ALA A 5 4.21 -10.14 -12.98
CA ALA A 5 3.53 -9.10 -12.19
C ALA A 5 3.65 -9.35 -10.69
N ASN A 6 3.47 -10.59 -10.25
CA ASN A 6 3.60 -10.96 -8.83
C ASN A 6 5.06 -10.86 -8.36
N GLU A 7 6.03 -11.21 -9.19
CA GLU A 7 7.45 -11.02 -8.87
C GLU A 7 7.82 -9.53 -8.73
N LEU A 8 7.36 -8.70 -9.68
CA LEU A 8 7.52 -7.25 -9.59
C LEU A 8 6.92 -6.71 -8.30
N ARG A 9 5.70 -7.12 -7.96
CA ARG A 9 5.03 -6.73 -6.72
C ARG A 9 5.81 -7.14 -5.48
N ARG A 10 6.24 -8.41 -5.37
CA ARG A 10 7.01 -8.92 -4.22
C ARG A 10 8.30 -8.14 -4.01
N ARG A 11 9.06 -7.92 -5.09
CA ARG A 11 10.34 -7.19 -4.99
C ARG A 11 10.12 -5.71 -4.66
N SER A 12 9.11 -5.07 -5.24
CA SER A 12 8.77 -3.67 -4.93
C SER A 12 8.34 -3.50 -3.47
N LEU A 13 7.49 -4.39 -2.96
CA LEU A 13 7.12 -4.41 -1.54
C LEU A 13 8.36 -4.58 -0.64
N LYS A 14 9.23 -5.55 -0.96
CA LYS A 14 10.46 -5.79 -0.20
C LYS A 14 11.39 -4.57 -0.20
N ALA A 15 11.46 -3.84 -1.32
CA ALA A 15 12.28 -2.64 -1.44
C ALA A 15 11.72 -1.45 -0.63
N MET A 16 10.40 -1.41 -0.41
CA MET A 16 9.73 -0.29 0.25
C MET A 16 9.47 -0.48 1.74
N LEU A 17 9.24 -1.72 2.18
CA LEU A 17 8.97 -2.00 3.59
C LEU A 17 10.22 -1.73 4.44
N ASN A 18 10.04 -1.10 5.59
CA ASN A 18 11.09 -0.66 6.50
C ASN A 18 12.04 0.43 5.94
N LEU A 19 11.74 1.00 4.77
CA LEU A 19 12.55 2.08 4.23
C LEU A 19 12.51 3.31 5.16
N GLY A 20 13.64 3.97 5.31
CA GLY A 20 13.76 5.13 6.20
C GLY A 20 14.10 4.79 7.65
N ASP A 21 14.44 3.53 7.98
CA ASP A 21 14.86 3.15 9.34
C ASP A 21 16.16 3.86 9.77
N LYS A 22 17.16 3.89 8.91
CA LYS A 22 18.48 4.46 9.22
C LYS A 22 18.75 5.78 8.53
N GLU A 23 18.23 5.96 7.33
CA GLU A 23 18.47 7.13 6.48
C GLU A 23 17.20 7.49 5.70
N PRO A 24 17.08 8.74 5.20
CA PRO A 24 15.96 9.12 4.37
C PRO A 24 15.84 8.22 3.13
N PRO A 25 14.61 7.87 2.71
CA PRO A 25 14.39 7.10 1.51
C PRO A 25 14.94 7.79 0.26
N GLN A 26 15.64 7.04 -0.58
CA GLN A 26 16.18 7.56 -1.85
C GLN A 26 15.13 7.62 -2.96
N TYR A 27 14.10 6.75 -2.86
CA TYR A 27 13.04 6.62 -3.84
C TYR A 27 11.68 6.74 -3.16
N ASN A 28 10.70 7.22 -3.89
CA ASN A 28 9.31 6.92 -3.61
C ASN A 28 8.93 5.57 -4.27
N PHE A 29 7.65 5.18 -4.14
CA PHE A 29 7.18 3.93 -4.72
C PHE A 29 7.42 3.85 -6.23
N ASP A 30 7.15 4.94 -6.97
CA ASP A 30 7.29 4.95 -8.44
C ASP A 30 8.73 4.65 -8.87
N GLY A 31 9.69 5.31 -8.23
CA GLY A 31 11.11 5.09 -8.52
C GLY A 31 11.58 3.68 -8.16
N ALA A 32 11.14 3.16 -7.01
CA ALA A 32 11.49 1.79 -6.59
C ALA A 32 10.85 0.75 -7.51
N HIS A 33 9.61 0.97 -7.93
CA HIS A 33 8.88 0.06 -8.83
C HIS A 33 9.53 -0.02 -10.22
N GLU A 34 9.92 1.13 -10.77
CA GLU A 34 10.66 1.18 -12.04
C GLU A 34 12.03 0.51 -11.92
N PHE A 35 12.78 0.81 -10.86
CA PHE A 35 14.09 0.19 -10.63
C PHE A 35 13.99 -1.34 -10.57
N VAL A 36 13.05 -1.87 -9.80
CA VAL A 36 12.82 -3.31 -9.69
C VAL A 36 12.41 -3.94 -11.02
N LEU A 37 11.55 -3.28 -11.81
CA LEU A 37 11.16 -3.76 -13.14
C LEU A 37 12.38 -3.88 -14.07
N ARG A 38 13.26 -2.88 -14.08
CA ARG A 38 14.48 -2.90 -14.88
C ARG A 38 15.43 -4.05 -14.48
N GLU A 39 15.56 -4.32 -13.17
CA GLU A 39 16.35 -5.45 -12.69
C GLU A 39 15.75 -6.79 -13.16
N ILE A 40 14.43 -6.96 -13.07
CA ILE A 40 13.74 -8.18 -13.55
C ILE A 40 13.94 -8.37 -15.06
N ILE A 41 13.80 -7.31 -15.85
CA ILE A 41 14.02 -7.34 -17.31
C ILE A 41 15.43 -7.80 -17.62
N LYS A 42 16.42 -7.23 -16.97
CA LYS A 42 17.84 -7.58 -17.13
C LYS A 42 18.14 -9.03 -16.74
N GLU A 43 17.70 -9.45 -15.56
CA GLU A 43 17.93 -10.81 -15.04
C GLU A 43 17.33 -11.91 -15.93
N ASN A 44 16.20 -11.62 -16.57
CA ASN A 44 15.49 -12.58 -17.42
C ASN A 44 15.76 -12.40 -18.92
N ASN A 45 16.72 -11.53 -19.29
CA ASN A 45 17.08 -11.23 -20.69
C ASN A 45 15.87 -10.83 -21.54
N LEU A 46 14.97 -10.01 -21.00
CA LEU A 46 13.74 -9.57 -21.67
C LEU A 46 14.01 -8.33 -22.53
N GLU A 47 14.91 -8.43 -23.52
CA GLU A 47 15.40 -7.32 -24.36
C GLU A 47 14.32 -6.65 -25.23
N LYS A 48 13.12 -7.22 -25.31
CA LYS A 48 12.01 -6.70 -26.13
C LYS A 48 11.21 -5.58 -25.47
N PHE A 49 11.45 -5.30 -24.17
CA PHE A 49 10.77 -4.23 -23.48
C PHE A 49 11.38 -2.88 -23.89
N SER A 50 10.56 -2.02 -24.48
CA SER A 50 10.92 -0.64 -24.78
C SER A 50 10.84 0.24 -23.52
N GLU A 51 11.42 1.44 -23.57
CA GLU A 51 11.26 2.44 -22.49
C GLU A 51 9.78 2.83 -22.30
N GLU A 52 8.99 2.80 -23.35
CA GLU A 52 7.55 3.03 -23.26
C GLU A 52 6.83 1.89 -22.51
N ASP A 53 7.21 0.64 -22.74
CA ASP A 53 6.67 -0.51 -22.00
C ASP A 53 7.03 -0.43 -20.52
N ILE A 54 8.27 -0.10 -20.22
CA ILE A 54 8.73 0.10 -18.83
C ILE A 54 7.90 1.18 -18.16
N HIS A 55 7.75 2.34 -18.80
CA HIS A 55 6.94 3.43 -18.26
C HIS A 55 5.46 3.05 -18.11
N ASN A 56 4.89 2.33 -19.05
CA ASN A 56 3.50 1.86 -18.99
C ASN A 56 3.29 0.91 -17.81
N ILE A 57 4.21 -0.01 -17.56
CA ILE A 57 4.12 -1.01 -16.49
C ILE A 57 4.45 -0.39 -15.14
N ALA A 58 5.59 0.34 -15.04
CA ALA A 58 6.07 0.81 -13.75
C ALA A 58 5.34 2.05 -13.24
N TYR A 59 4.86 2.91 -14.14
CA TYR A 59 4.22 4.17 -13.78
C TYR A 59 2.73 4.18 -14.10
N LYS A 60 2.33 4.06 -15.39
CA LYS A 60 0.92 4.23 -15.76
C LYS A 60 -0.02 3.18 -15.16
N ALA A 61 0.43 1.93 -15.06
CA ALA A 61 -0.42 0.87 -14.51
C ALA A 61 -0.79 1.12 -13.04
N PRO A 62 0.16 1.38 -12.11
CA PRO A 62 -0.19 1.71 -10.72
C PRO A 62 -1.08 2.94 -10.59
N HIS A 63 -0.87 3.98 -11.41
CA HIS A 63 -1.68 5.19 -11.44
C HIS A 63 -3.10 4.99 -11.99
N SER A 64 -3.37 3.78 -12.50
CA SER A 64 -4.65 3.43 -13.15
C SER A 64 -5.42 2.35 -12.42
N PHE A 65 -5.07 2.01 -11.18
CA PHE A 65 -5.74 0.97 -10.41
C PHE A 65 -7.24 1.24 -10.26
N ILE A 66 -8.01 0.17 -10.39
CA ILE A 66 -9.42 0.13 -10.04
C ILE A 66 -9.53 -0.44 -8.64
N CYS A 67 -10.28 0.23 -7.77
CA CYS A 67 -10.52 -0.28 -6.42
C CYS A 67 -11.54 -1.43 -6.43
N TRP A 68 -11.59 -2.17 -5.33
CA TRP A 68 -12.60 -3.20 -5.11
C TRP A 68 -14.01 -2.59 -5.16
N GLU A 69 -14.95 -3.30 -5.76
CA GLU A 69 -16.32 -2.81 -6.02
C GLU A 69 -17.07 -2.39 -4.75
N ASP A 70 -16.79 -3.06 -3.64
CA ASP A 70 -17.40 -2.76 -2.34
C ASP A 70 -16.91 -1.46 -1.71
N PHE A 71 -15.79 -0.90 -2.16
CA PHE A 71 -15.15 0.21 -1.45
C PHE A 71 -15.76 1.58 -1.76
N PRO A 72 -16.04 1.98 -3.02
CA PRO A 72 -16.57 3.31 -3.32
C PRO A 72 -17.90 3.63 -2.66
N ASP A 73 -18.80 2.64 -2.56
CA ASP A 73 -20.13 2.82 -1.98
C ASP A 73 -20.12 2.85 -0.45
N ASN A 74 -19.09 2.31 0.17
CA ASN A 74 -18.97 2.26 1.63
C ASN A 74 -18.10 3.37 2.21
N LEU A 75 -17.16 3.92 1.45
CA LEU A 75 -16.31 5.01 1.93
C LEU A 75 -17.11 6.23 2.40
N PRO A 76 -18.13 6.75 1.68
CA PRO A 76 -18.95 7.86 2.16
C PRO A 76 -19.66 7.55 3.48
N LYS A 77 -20.21 6.34 3.64
CA LYS A 77 -20.91 5.91 4.85
C LYS A 77 -19.99 5.87 6.08
N LEU A 78 -18.75 5.40 5.88
CA LEU A 78 -17.75 5.42 6.95
C LEU A 78 -17.41 6.84 7.36
N ARG A 79 -17.28 7.75 6.40
CA ARG A 79 -16.94 9.16 6.64
C ARG A 79 -18.04 9.96 7.35
N GLU A 80 -19.27 9.46 7.42
CA GLU A 80 -20.33 10.09 8.21
C GLU A 80 -20.00 10.06 9.72
N ASN A 81 -19.24 9.06 10.18
CA ASN A 81 -18.99 8.84 11.60
C ASN A 81 -17.51 8.79 11.97
N TYR A 82 -16.63 8.63 10.99
CA TYR A 82 -15.18 8.46 11.21
C TYR A 82 -14.39 9.37 10.29
N MET A 83 -13.21 9.76 10.73
CA MET A 83 -12.18 10.33 9.87
C MET A 83 -11.51 9.19 9.11
N VAL A 84 -11.74 9.12 7.79
CA VAL A 84 -11.23 8.03 6.95
C VAL A 84 -10.06 8.51 6.10
N CYS A 85 -8.86 7.99 6.39
CA CYS A 85 -7.62 8.39 5.77
C CYS A 85 -7.01 7.25 4.97
N SER A 86 -6.40 7.58 3.83
CA SER A 86 -5.48 6.65 3.17
C SER A 86 -4.13 6.69 3.89
N PHE A 87 -3.61 5.52 4.31
CA PHE A 87 -2.25 5.38 4.84
C PHE A 87 -1.49 4.30 4.07
N THR A 88 -0.48 4.68 3.30
CA THR A 88 0.08 3.83 2.26
C THR A 88 1.58 4.05 2.03
N ILE A 89 2.25 3.01 1.49
CA ILE A 89 3.61 3.10 0.94
C ILE A 89 3.64 3.67 -0.48
N LEU A 90 2.49 3.76 -1.16
CA LEU A 90 2.39 4.31 -2.50
C LEU A 90 2.68 5.82 -2.50
N SER A 91 3.13 6.36 -3.63
CA SER A 91 3.36 7.79 -3.78
C SER A 91 2.06 8.60 -3.63
N TYR A 92 2.15 9.85 -3.23
CA TYR A 92 1.00 10.77 -3.24
C TYR A 92 0.33 10.81 -4.60
N ARG A 93 1.13 10.78 -5.66
CA ARG A 93 0.61 10.85 -7.03
C ARG A 93 -0.26 9.65 -7.37
N ILE A 94 0.15 8.42 -7.05
CA ILE A 94 -0.67 7.21 -7.25
C ILE A 94 -1.99 7.34 -6.51
N ILE A 95 -1.98 7.77 -5.24
CA ILE A 95 -3.22 7.89 -4.45
C ILE A 95 -4.16 8.95 -5.02
N ILE A 96 -3.62 10.08 -5.47
CA ILE A 96 -4.43 11.13 -6.10
C ILE A 96 -5.05 10.62 -7.41
N ASP A 97 -4.27 9.99 -8.27
CA ASP A 97 -4.74 9.51 -9.57
C ASP A 97 -5.77 8.38 -9.41
N THR A 98 -5.51 7.41 -8.51
CA THR A 98 -6.45 6.32 -8.22
C THR A 98 -7.70 6.81 -7.50
N ALA A 99 -7.60 7.77 -6.60
CA ALA A 99 -8.76 8.39 -5.95
C ALA A 99 -9.66 9.09 -6.98
N LYS A 100 -9.08 9.89 -7.88
CA LYS A 100 -9.83 10.53 -8.97
C LYS A 100 -10.49 9.51 -9.90
N LYS A 101 -9.77 8.46 -10.29
CA LYS A 101 -10.26 7.41 -11.19
C LYS A 101 -11.45 6.64 -10.60
N ASN A 102 -11.43 6.41 -9.29
CA ASN A 102 -12.43 5.61 -8.59
C ASN A 102 -13.45 6.47 -7.82
N ASN A 103 -13.43 7.79 -8.02
CA ASN A 103 -14.31 8.73 -7.33
C ASN A 103 -14.25 8.60 -5.79
N LEU A 104 -13.05 8.38 -5.24
CA LEU A 104 -12.85 8.26 -3.79
C LEU A 104 -12.55 9.63 -3.18
N SER A 105 -13.16 9.90 -2.03
CA SER A 105 -12.91 11.11 -1.24
C SER A 105 -12.38 10.73 0.14
N TRP A 106 -11.09 10.93 0.36
CA TRP A 106 -10.43 10.76 1.64
C TRP A 106 -10.55 12.05 2.48
N ASP A 107 -10.64 11.93 3.80
CA ASP A 107 -10.50 13.09 4.69
C ASP A 107 -9.04 13.55 4.76
N CYS A 108 -8.10 12.61 4.70
CA CYS A 108 -6.67 12.91 4.57
C CYS A 108 -5.95 11.78 3.83
N VAL A 109 -4.80 12.10 3.23
CA VAL A 109 -3.91 11.13 2.61
C VAL A 109 -2.55 11.18 3.29
N PHE A 110 -2.11 10.04 3.83
CA PHE A 110 -0.78 9.84 4.38
C PHE A 110 -0.01 8.87 3.51
N SER A 111 0.92 9.40 2.73
CA SER A 111 1.92 8.58 2.06
C SER A 111 3.19 8.51 2.90
N CYS A 112 3.80 7.33 2.96
CA CYS A 112 5.08 7.13 3.64
C CYS A 112 6.20 8.00 3.07
N GLU A 113 6.12 8.41 1.79
CA GLU A 113 7.10 9.33 1.19
C GLU A 113 7.12 10.69 1.89
N GLY A 114 5.96 11.21 2.33
CA GLY A 114 5.89 12.46 3.09
C GLY A 114 6.20 12.30 4.57
N ILE A 115 5.97 11.11 5.13
CA ILE A 115 6.34 10.78 6.51
C ILE A 115 7.84 10.56 6.64
N GLY A 116 8.51 10.09 5.58
CA GLY A 116 9.93 9.73 5.59
C GLY A 116 10.22 8.40 6.32
N LYS A 117 9.19 7.71 6.78
CA LYS A 117 9.22 6.39 7.40
C LYS A 117 8.18 5.50 6.76
N TYR A 118 8.58 4.31 6.36
CA TYR A 118 7.69 3.39 5.65
C TYR A 118 7.13 2.31 6.59
N LYS A 119 6.00 1.75 6.22
CA LYS A 119 5.53 0.52 6.83
C LYS A 119 6.64 -0.53 6.64
N LEU A 120 7.02 -1.33 7.61
CA LEU A 120 6.37 -1.70 8.88
C LEU A 120 6.99 -0.99 10.10
N LEU A 121 7.73 0.09 9.91
CA LEU A 121 8.37 0.80 11.02
C LEU A 121 7.31 1.37 11.97
N PRO A 122 7.45 1.16 13.29
CA PRO A 122 6.53 1.69 14.29
C PRO A 122 6.29 3.20 14.16
N GLU A 123 7.34 3.95 13.82
CA GLU A 123 7.31 5.41 13.67
C GLU A 123 6.36 5.86 12.57
N ALA A 124 6.16 5.07 11.53
CA ALA A 124 5.23 5.41 10.46
C ALA A 124 3.78 5.49 10.98
N TYR A 125 3.35 4.50 11.77
CA TYR A 125 2.01 4.45 12.37
C TYR A 125 1.84 5.51 13.46
N ILE A 126 2.81 5.62 14.36
CA ILE A 126 2.78 6.62 15.46
C ILE A 126 2.72 8.03 14.91
N THR A 127 3.45 8.32 13.82
CA THR A 127 3.46 9.65 13.20
C THR A 127 2.09 10.01 12.62
N VAL A 128 1.41 9.07 11.97
CA VAL A 128 0.04 9.30 11.45
C VAL A 128 -0.93 9.63 12.60
N ALA A 129 -0.93 8.86 13.68
CA ALA A 129 -1.77 9.16 14.84
C ALA A 129 -1.50 10.56 15.42
N LYS A 130 -0.22 10.92 15.56
CA LYS A 130 0.19 12.26 16.03
C LYS A 130 -0.25 13.39 15.11
N MET A 131 -0.14 13.22 13.79
CA MET A 131 -0.60 14.22 12.81
C MET A 131 -2.10 14.45 12.90
N LEU A 132 -2.86 13.42 13.25
CA LEU A 132 -4.31 13.51 13.48
C LEU A 132 -4.67 13.96 14.90
N GLN A 133 -3.69 14.18 15.78
CA GLN A 133 -3.89 14.53 17.19
C GLN A 133 -4.70 13.48 17.97
N LEU A 134 -4.49 12.19 17.63
CA LEU A 134 -5.16 11.04 18.23
C LEU A 134 -4.17 10.20 19.04
N ASN A 135 -4.68 9.50 20.06
CA ASN A 135 -3.97 8.39 20.67
C ASN A 135 -3.98 7.19 19.70
N VAL A 136 -2.94 6.37 19.72
CA VAL A 136 -2.87 5.18 18.86
C VAL A 136 -4.06 4.23 19.05
N SER A 137 -4.60 4.15 20.29
CA SER A 137 -5.77 3.31 20.61
C SER A 137 -7.10 3.82 20.03
N GLU A 138 -7.14 5.05 19.52
CA GLU A 138 -8.29 5.65 18.83
C GLU A 138 -8.23 5.44 17.33
N CYS A 139 -7.15 4.83 16.83
CA CYS A 139 -6.93 4.55 15.42
C CYS A 139 -7.25 3.09 15.10
N LEU A 140 -7.98 2.87 13.99
CA LEU A 140 -8.24 1.56 13.42
C LEU A 140 -7.48 1.43 12.10
N MET A 141 -6.54 0.47 12.02
CA MET A 141 -5.91 0.09 10.77
C MET A 141 -6.76 -0.95 10.05
N VAL A 142 -7.14 -0.67 8.80
CA VAL A 142 -7.91 -1.59 7.96
C VAL A 142 -7.02 -2.03 6.80
N ALA A 143 -6.74 -3.32 6.67
CA ALA A 143 -5.90 -3.88 5.61
C ALA A 143 -6.27 -5.33 5.30
N CYS A 144 -5.69 -5.87 4.22
CA CYS A 144 -5.83 -7.27 3.82
C CYS A 144 -4.54 -8.09 4.05
N HIS A 145 -3.57 -7.54 4.80
CA HIS A 145 -2.30 -8.21 5.09
C HIS A 145 -2.03 -8.25 6.59
N ASN A 146 -1.75 -9.46 7.11
CA ASN A 146 -1.42 -9.65 8.52
C ASN A 146 -0.20 -8.83 8.93
N PHE A 147 0.87 -8.83 8.13
CA PHE A 147 2.10 -8.13 8.47
C PHE A 147 1.89 -6.61 8.72
N ASP A 148 0.99 -5.96 7.98
CA ASP A 148 0.66 -4.55 8.16
C ASP A 148 -0.18 -4.32 9.42
N LEU A 149 -1.19 -5.18 9.63
CA LEU A 149 -2.05 -5.13 10.81
C LEU A 149 -1.28 -5.47 12.10
N ASP A 150 -0.40 -6.46 12.07
CA ASP A 150 0.43 -6.84 13.21
C ASP A 150 1.39 -5.69 13.61
N ALA A 151 1.97 -5.02 12.61
CA ALA A 151 2.79 -3.83 12.86
C ALA A 151 1.98 -2.68 13.47
N ALA A 152 0.78 -2.41 12.95
CA ALA A 152 -0.12 -1.41 13.51
C ALA A 152 -0.55 -1.76 14.95
N LYS A 153 -0.90 -3.02 15.19
CA LYS A 153 -1.28 -3.53 16.51
C LYS A 153 -0.15 -3.43 17.53
N SER A 154 1.08 -3.68 17.10
CA SER A 154 2.27 -3.60 17.97
C SER A 154 2.49 -2.22 18.59
N VAL A 155 1.99 -1.16 17.96
CA VAL A 155 2.05 0.22 18.47
C VAL A 155 0.76 0.67 19.17
N GLY A 156 -0.25 -0.20 19.22
CA GLY A 156 -1.50 0.04 19.95
C GLY A 156 -2.71 0.44 19.10
N PHE A 157 -2.62 0.36 17.77
CA PHE A 157 -3.79 0.53 16.91
C PHE A 157 -4.79 -0.63 17.12
N LYS A 158 -6.06 -0.37 16.88
CA LYS A 158 -7.05 -1.39 16.58
C LYS A 158 -6.84 -1.88 15.16
N THR A 159 -7.25 -3.11 14.86
CA THR A 159 -7.01 -3.75 13.57
C THR A 159 -8.26 -4.40 13.00
N ALA A 160 -8.48 -4.23 11.70
CA ALA A 160 -9.55 -4.87 10.94
C ALA A 160 -8.99 -5.54 9.69
N PHE A 161 -9.19 -6.84 9.57
CA PHE A 161 -8.75 -7.60 8.41
C PHE A 161 -9.87 -7.71 7.37
N VAL A 162 -9.61 -7.23 6.16
CA VAL A 162 -10.54 -7.34 5.02
C VAL A 162 -10.01 -8.39 4.05
N ARG A 163 -10.78 -9.45 3.82
CA ARG A 163 -10.39 -10.54 2.92
C ARG A 163 -10.39 -10.08 1.47
N ARG A 164 -9.29 -10.37 0.76
CA ARG A 164 -9.12 -10.11 -0.67
C ARG A 164 -8.51 -11.34 -1.36
N PRO A 165 -9.32 -12.40 -1.56
CA PRO A 165 -8.80 -13.68 -2.05
C PRO A 165 -8.18 -13.60 -3.44
N ASP A 166 -8.66 -12.67 -4.28
CA ASP A 166 -8.21 -12.55 -5.67
C ASP A 166 -7.11 -11.49 -5.87
N GLU A 167 -6.56 -10.96 -4.77
CA GLU A 167 -5.58 -9.85 -4.84
C GLU A 167 -4.31 -10.19 -5.62
N TRP A 168 -3.89 -11.46 -5.62
CA TRP A 168 -2.72 -11.97 -6.34
C TRP A 168 -3.08 -12.86 -7.53
N GLY A 169 -4.33 -12.77 -7.99
CA GLY A 169 -4.84 -13.63 -9.06
C GLY A 169 -4.78 -15.11 -8.67
N GLU A 170 -4.39 -15.98 -9.61
CA GLU A 170 -4.36 -17.44 -9.40
C GLU A 170 -3.42 -17.93 -8.29
N GLU A 171 -2.39 -17.16 -7.94
CA GLU A 171 -1.49 -17.51 -6.82
C GLU A 171 -2.16 -17.37 -5.45
N GLY A 172 -3.21 -16.56 -5.37
CA GLY A 172 -3.82 -16.18 -4.10
C GLY A 172 -2.94 -15.26 -3.25
N PRO A 173 -3.50 -14.65 -2.21
CA PRO A 173 -2.76 -13.75 -1.32
C PRO A 173 -1.75 -14.51 -0.45
N PRO A 174 -0.63 -13.86 -0.07
CA PRO A 174 0.35 -14.47 0.86
C PRO A 174 -0.24 -14.73 2.25
N ASP A 175 -1.27 -13.98 2.65
CA ASP A 175 -1.98 -14.06 3.92
C ASP A 175 -3.45 -14.48 3.71
N PRO A 176 -3.74 -15.74 3.33
CA PRO A 176 -5.11 -16.17 3.02
C PRO A 176 -6.01 -16.19 4.26
N ASN A 177 -5.42 -16.34 5.44
CA ASN A 177 -6.14 -16.42 6.72
C ASN A 177 -5.72 -15.25 7.62
N PRO A 178 -6.71 -14.55 8.21
CA PRO A 178 -6.42 -13.51 9.19
C PRO A 178 -5.80 -14.10 10.45
N ASN A 179 -4.89 -13.32 11.07
CA ASN A 179 -4.44 -13.60 12.41
C ASN A 179 -5.66 -13.46 13.37
N PRO A 180 -5.95 -14.46 14.23
CA PRO A 180 -7.11 -14.43 15.14
C PRO A 180 -7.06 -13.29 16.17
N ASP A 181 -5.89 -12.67 16.35
CA ASP A 181 -5.70 -11.55 17.28
C ASP A 181 -6.20 -10.21 16.75
N HIS A 182 -6.63 -10.11 15.50
CA HIS A 182 -7.23 -8.87 14.98
C HIS A 182 -8.56 -8.56 15.64
N ASP A 183 -8.86 -7.28 15.85
CA ASP A 183 -10.07 -6.84 16.59
C ASP A 183 -11.35 -7.09 15.75
N ILE A 184 -11.24 -7.04 14.41
CA ILE A 184 -12.33 -7.29 13.44
C ILE A 184 -11.78 -8.17 12.31
N ILE A 185 -12.57 -9.19 11.91
CA ILE A 185 -12.25 -10.11 10.81
C ILE A 185 -13.46 -10.22 9.88
#